data_fefa0bec55ac2d6d06f154f67789a8a2
#
_entry.id   fefa0bec55ac2d6d06f154f67789a8a2
#
_cell.length_a   1.000
_cell.length_b   1.000
_cell.length_c   1.000
_cell.angle_alpha   90.00
_cell.angle_beta   90.00
_cell.angle_gamma   90.00
#
_symmetry.space_group_name_H-M   'P 1'
#
loop_
_entity.id
_entity.type
_entity.pdbx_description
1 polymer ?
#
loop_
_entity_poly.entity_id
_entity_poly.type
_entity_poly.pdbx_seq_one_letter_code
_entity_poly.pdbx_strand_id
1 'polypeptide(L)'
;MAQNNSYQISQYDWILDSATTSHVCTIRDAFIDYTPLKDSTIKGLGDPVTAHGRGTVIVDFTINGKTIHHQLRDVLHMPDAPNCLLSIPRIDEAQGPVEMQGGECKIKDKNGIAIGKGNLSGRLYIMEARTQF
;
A
#
# COMPACT_ATOMS: atom_id res chain seq x y z
N MET A 1 -30.30 7.37 -11.22
CA MET A 1 -29.78 6.08 -11.15
C MET A 1 -28.45 6.04 -10.46
N ALA A 2 -28.33 5.09 -9.64
CA ALA A 2 -27.09 4.94 -8.96
C ALA A 2 -25.98 4.60 -9.96
N GLN A 3 -25.02 5.43 -10.01
CA GLN A 3 -23.88 5.21 -10.82
C GLN A 3 -23.01 4.18 -10.14
N ASN A 4 -22.78 3.13 -10.80
CA ASN A 4 -21.86 2.16 -10.28
C ASN A 4 -20.44 2.65 -10.57
N ASN A 5 -19.90 3.43 -9.65
CA ASN A 5 -18.58 4.01 -9.80
C ASN A 5 -17.50 3.14 -9.19
N SER A 6 -17.65 1.83 -9.33
CA SER A 6 -16.64 0.92 -8.84
C SER A 6 -15.32 1.20 -9.52
N TYR A 7 -14.34 1.60 -8.76
CA TYR A 7 -12.99 1.72 -9.24
C TYR A 7 -12.44 0.33 -9.55
N GLN A 8 -11.86 0.19 -10.72
CA GLN A 8 -11.21 -1.07 -11.06
C GLN A 8 -9.79 -1.07 -10.53
N ILE A 9 -9.59 -1.87 -9.50
CA ILE A 9 -8.29 -1.95 -8.83
C ILE A 9 -7.31 -2.70 -9.73
N SER A 10 -6.15 -2.12 -9.93
CA SER A 10 -5.08 -2.72 -10.70
C SER A 10 -3.94 -3.17 -9.79
N GLN A 11 -3.01 -3.92 -10.37
CA GLN A 11 -1.82 -4.36 -9.64
C GLN A 11 -0.94 -3.21 -9.18
N TYR A 12 -1.12 -2.01 -9.73
CA TYR A 12 -0.33 -0.83 -9.37
C TYR A 12 -0.93 -0.03 -8.22
N ASP A 13 -2.16 -0.31 -7.84
CA ASP A 13 -2.82 0.42 -6.78
C ASP A 13 -2.33 0.00 -5.41
N TRP A 14 -2.26 0.97 -4.51
CA TRP A 14 -1.93 0.75 -3.11
C TRP A 14 -3.20 0.80 -2.28
N ILE A 15 -3.52 -0.32 -1.66
CA ILE A 15 -4.70 -0.47 -0.81
C ILE A 15 -4.24 -0.48 0.64
N LEU A 16 -4.89 0.34 1.45
CA LEU A 16 -4.63 0.39 2.88
C LEU A 16 -5.27 -0.84 3.53
N ASP A 17 -4.48 -1.61 4.29
CA ASP A 17 -4.94 -2.89 4.82
C ASP A 17 -4.53 -3.06 6.27
N SER A 18 -5.52 -3.26 7.15
CA SER A 18 -5.29 -3.49 8.57
C SER A 18 -4.94 -4.95 8.87
N ALA A 19 -5.20 -5.85 7.96
CA ALA A 19 -5.05 -7.29 8.19
C ALA A 19 -3.65 -7.81 7.83
N THR A 20 -2.91 -7.07 7.03
CA THR A 20 -1.56 -7.52 6.65
C THR A 20 -0.51 -6.94 7.60
N THR A 21 0.49 -7.73 7.93
CA THR A 21 1.62 -7.29 8.76
C THR A 21 2.80 -6.81 7.93
N SER A 22 2.72 -6.92 6.61
CA SER A 22 3.79 -6.50 5.70
C SER A 22 3.23 -5.66 4.58
N HIS A 23 4.01 -4.67 4.15
CA HIS A 23 3.73 -4.01 2.88
C HIS A 23 3.97 -5.01 1.74
N VAL A 24 3.18 -4.90 0.68
CA VAL A 24 3.28 -5.77 -0.48
C VAL A 24 3.34 -4.92 -1.75
N CYS A 25 4.28 -5.23 -2.62
CA CYS A 25 4.38 -4.61 -3.95
C CYS A 25 4.42 -5.69 -5.02
N THR A 26 3.65 -5.49 -6.06
CA THR A 26 3.53 -6.46 -7.16
C THR A 26 4.58 -6.24 -8.24
N ILE A 27 5.29 -5.11 -8.22
CA ILE A 27 6.14 -4.66 -9.33
C ILE A 27 7.62 -4.87 -8.97
N ARG A 28 8.26 -5.82 -9.65
CA ARG A 28 9.69 -6.10 -9.39
C ARG A 28 10.57 -4.89 -9.65
N ASP A 29 10.31 -4.14 -10.72
CA ASP A 29 11.13 -3.00 -11.11
C ASP A 29 11.05 -1.83 -10.15
N ALA A 30 10.08 -1.83 -9.24
CA ALA A 30 9.94 -0.78 -8.23
C ALA A 30 10.95 -0.91 -7.09
N PHE A 31 11.56 -2.07 -6.92
CA PHE A 31 12.47 -2.32 -5.81
C PHE A 31 13.84 -1.72 -6.07
N ILE A 32 14.29 -0.84 -5.18
CA ILE A 32 15.62 -0.22 -5.26
C ILE A 32 16.69 -1.08 -4.60
N ASP A 33 16.29 -1.96 -3.69
CA ASP A 33 17.11 -3.08 -3.25
C ASP A 33 16.20 -4.30 -3.19
N TYR A 34 16.76 -5.48 -3.22
CA TYR A 34 15.97 -6.70 -3.34
C TYR A 34 16.75 -7.91 -2.88
N THR A 35 16.17 -8.66 -1.98
CA THR A 35 16.71 -9.94 -1.54
C THR A 35 15.72 -11.03 -1.92
N PRO A 36 16.09 -11.95 -2.79
CA PRO A 36 15.19 -13.06 -3.15
C PRO A 36 14.83 -13.90 -1.93
N LEU A 37 13.59 -14.34 -1.89
CA LEU A 37 13.08 -15.25 -0.87
C LEU A 37 12.79 -16.59 -1.52
N LYS A 38 13.17 -17.64 -0.84
CA LYS A 38 12.97 -18.98 -1.35
C LYS A 38 11.72 -19.58 -0.72
N ASP A 39 10.77 -19.99 -1.57
CA ASP A 39 9.58 -20.74 -1.17
C ASP A 39 8.77 -20.12 -0.04
N SER A 40 8.69 -18.80 -0.02
CA SER A 40 7.97 -18.09 1.01
C SER A 40 6.51 -17.90 0.60
N THR A 41 5.60 -18.57 1.27
CA THR A 41 4.18 -18.51 0.98
C THR A 41 3.44 -17.80 2.11
N ILE A 42 2.67 -16.79 1.76
CA ILE A 42 1.86 -16.04 2.72
C ILE A 42 0.43 -16.58 2.64
N LYS A 43 -0.07 -17.01 3.78
CA LYS A 43 -1.44 -17.50 3.90
C LYS A 43 -2.30 -16.40 4.50
N GLY A 44 -3.49 -16.24 3.94
CA GLY A 44 -4.45 -15.27 4.43
C GLY A 44 -5.84 -15.76 4.15
N LEU A 45 -6.78 -14.84 4.04
CA LEU A 45 -8.13 -15.14 3.62
C LEU A 45 -8.10 -15.41 2.11
N GLY A 46 -8.33 -16.63 1.71
CA GLY A 46 -8.30 -17.04 0.32
C GLY A 46 -7.07 -17.87 0.00
N ASP A 47 -6.68 -17.88 -1.26
CA ASP A 47 -5.58 -18.72 -1.73
C ASP A 47 -4.23 -18.21 -1.24
N PRO A 48 -3.30 -19.12 -0.92
CA PRO A 48 -1.94 -18.72 -0.57
C PRO A 48 -1.27 -17.96 -1.72
N VAL A 49 -0.51 -16.94 -1.40
CA VAL A 49 0.24 -16.15 -2.37
C VAL A 49 1.72 -16.22 -2.01
N THR A 50 2.56 -16.40 -3.01
CA THR A 50 3.98 -16.58 -2.82
C THR A 50 4.71 -15.25 -2.88
N ALA A 51 5.54 -14.99 -1.87
CA ALA A 51 6.47 -13.86 -1.88
C ALA A 51 7.77 -14.31 -2.53
N HIS A 52 8.21 -13.57 -3.52
CA HIS A 52 9.42 -13.88 -4.30
C HIS A 52 10.66 -13.19 -3.77
N GLY A 53 10.48 -12.09 -3.06
CA GLY A 53 11.59 -11.33 -2.53
C GLY A 53 11.13 -10.28 -1.54
N ARG A 54 12.09 -9.55 -1.02
CA ARG A 54 11.89 -8.50 -0.03
C ARG A 54 12.83 -7.34 -0.33
N GLY A 55 12.37 -6.14 -0.12
CA GLY A 55 13.22 -5.00 -0.33
C GLY A 55 12.53 -3.68 -0.08
N THR A 56 13.08 -2.64 -0.67
CA THR A 56 12.64 -1.26 -0.47
C THR A 56 12.01 -0.73 -1.74
N VAL A 57 10.87 -0.06 -1.61
CA VAL A 57 10.23 0.65 -2.72
C VAL A 57 9.96 2.09 -2.30
N ILE A 58 9.85 2.98 -3.29
CA ILE A 58 9.49 4.36 -3.05
C ILE A 58 8.08 4.56 -3.61
N VAL A 59 7.22 5.10 -2.76
CA VAL A 59 5.85 5.42 -3.13
C VAL A 59 5.66 6.92 -3.00
N ASP A 60 5.14 7.53 -4.05
CA ASP A 60 4.84 8.95 -4.06
C ASP A 60 3.38 9.15 -3.70
N PHE A 61 3.14 9.78 -2.56
CA PHE A 61 1.78 10.15 -2.15
C PHE A 61 1.48 11.55 -2.66
N THR A 62 0.26 11.72 -3.16
CA THR A 62 -0.23 13.02 -3.57
C THR A 62 -1.19 13.54 -2.51
N ILE A 63 -0.90 14.71 -1.99
CA ILE A 63 -1.76 15.37 -1.00
C ILE A 63 -1.75 16.87 -1.22
N ASN A 64 -2.93 17.47 -1.36
CA ASN A 64 -3.09 18.91 -1.58
C ASN A 64 -2.23 19.43 -2.72
N GLY A 65 -2.15 18.67 -3.81
CA GLY A 65 -1.37 19.04 -4.99
C GLY A 65 0.13 18.86 -4.83
N LYS A 66 0.58 18.32 -3.71
CA LYS A 66 2.01 18.08 -3.46
C LYS A 66 2.31 16.59 -3.56
N THR A 67 3.52 16.27 -3.97
CA THR A 67 4.03 14.91 -4.00
C THR A 67 4.98 14.70 -2.83
N ILE A 68 4.71 13.66 -2.05
CA ILE A 68 5.55 13.31 -0.92
C ILE A 68 6.13 11.93 -1.18
N HIS A 69 7.46 11.84 -1.21
CA HIS A 69 8.17 10.60 -1.47
C HIS A 69 8.30 9.80 -0.18
N HIS A 70 7.79 8.59 -0.19
CA HIS A 70 7.88 7.70 0.96
C HIS A 70 8.70 6.48 0.62
N GLN A 71 9.73 6.24 1.43
CA GLN A 71 10.52 5.02 1.31
C GLN A 71 9.92 3.96 2.20
N LEU A 72 9.43 2.89 1.59
CA LEU A 72 8.88 1.74 2.32
C LEU A 72 9.92 0.64 2.35
N ARG A 73 10.29 0.21 3.55
CA ARG A 73 11.26 -0.85 3.76
C ARG A 73 10.58 -2.17 4.08
N ASP A 74 11.31 -3.26 3.87
CA ASP A 74 10.81 -4.61 4.14
C ASP A 74 9.49 -4.90 3.45
N VAL A 75 9.40 -4.46 2.20
CA VAL A 75 8.23 -4.71 1.36
C VAL A 75 8.39 -6.09 0.73
N LEU A 76 7.33 -6.87 0.76
CA LEU A 76 7.33 -8.18 0.10
C LEU A 76 6.97 -8.01 -1.36
N HIS A 77 7.73 -8.67 -2.22
CA HIS A 77 7.42 -8.73 -3.65
C HIS A 77 6.51 -9.92 -3.90
N MET A 78 5.27 -9.63 -4.29
CA MET A 78 4.25 -10.64 -4.54
C MET A 78 3.59 -10.35 -5.89
N PRO A 79 4.22 -10.80 -7.01
CA PRO A 79 3.73 -10.43 -8.34
C PRO A 79 2.35 -10.99 -8.67
N ASP A 80 1.93 -12.05 -7.98
CA ASP A 80 0.62 -12.66 -8.23
C ASP A 80 -0.48 -12.07 -7.35
N ALA A 81 -0.17 -11.11 -6.49
CA ALA A 81 -1.18 -10.40 -5.73
C ALA A 81 -1.99 -9.49 -6.66
N PRO A 82 -3.26 -9.25 -6.35
CA PRO A 82 -4.10 -8.42 -7.23
C PRO A 82 -3.73 -6.94 -7.20
N ASN A 83 -3.06 -6.49 -6.15
CA ASN A 83 -2.68 -5.10 -5.96
C ASN A 83 -1.61 -5.00 -4.90
N CYS A 84 -1.04 -3.81 -4.75
CA CYS A 84 -0.11 -3.52 -3.67
C CYS A 84 -0.86 -3.26 -2.36
N LEU A 85 -0.20 -3.51 -1.23
CA LEU A 85 -0.81 -3.34 0.08
C LEU A 85 0.06 -2.47 0.96
N LEU A 86 -0.56 -1.48 1.61
CA LEU A 86 0.06 -0.72 2.69
C LEU A 86 -0.45 -1.28 4.02
N SER A 87 0.45 -1.81 4.81
CA SER A 87 0.12 -2.34 6.13
C SER A 87 -0.12 -1.21 7.11
N ILE A 88 -1.34 -1.10 7.63
CA ILE A 88 -1.66 -0.11 8.65
C ILE A 88 -0.80 -0.29 9.90
N PRO A 89 -0.63 -1.51 10.44
CA PRO A 89 0.23 -1.68 11.61
C PRO A 89 1.65 -1.16 11.40
N ARG A 90 2.21 -1.37 10.21
CA ARG A 90 3.58 -0.91 9.94
C ARG A 90 3.66 0.59 9.80
N ILE A 91 2.64 1.21 9.20
CA ILE A 91 2.58 2.67 9.09
C ILE A 91 2.45 3.29 10.48
N ASP A 92 1.59 2.74 11.30
CA ASP A 92 1.37 3.25 12.66
C ASP A 92 2.65 3.22 13.48
N GLU A 93 3.45 2.16 13.34
CA GLU A 93 4.74 2.07 14.02
C GLU A 93 5.76 3.09 13.53
N ALA A 94 5.83 3.29 12.22
CA ALA A 94 6.91 4.05 11.61
C ALA A 94 6.63 5.54 11.46
N GLN A 95 5.39 5.91 11.18
CA GLN A 95 5.06 7.28 10.78
C GLN A 95 4.21 8.00 11.81
N GLY A 96 3.04 7.51 12.05
CA GLY A 96 2.06 8.15 12.91
C GLY A 96 0.68 7.60 12.61
N PRO A 97 -0.35 8.25 13.11
CA PRO A 97 -1.70 7.68 13.03
C PRO A 97 -2.24 7.63 11.62
N VAL A 98 -3.07 6.63 11.39
CA VAL A 98 -3.90 6.53 10.22
C VAL A 98 -5.33 6.83 10.65
N GLU A 99 -5.94 7.84 10.04
CA GLU A 99 -7.30 8.25 10.36
C GLU A 99 -8.23 7.92 9.22
N MET A 100 -9.42 7.44 9.56
CA MET A 100 -10.45 7.13 8.57
C MET A 100 -11.73 7.82 8.97
N GLN A 101 -12.28 8.60 8.05
CA GLN A 101 -13.51 9.34 8.32
C GLN A 101 -14.17 9.77 7.02
N GLY A 102 -15.48 9.54 6.92
CA GLY A 102 -16.25 10.06 5.81
C GLY A 102 -15.83 9.56 4.44
N GLY A 103 -15.33 8.33 4.36
CA GLY A 103 -14.90 7.76 3.08
C GLY A 103 -13.50 8.17 2.67
N GLU A 104 -12.76 8.82 3.56
CA GLU A 104 -11.35 9.16 3.33
C GLU A 104 -10.47 8.53 4.39
N CYS A 105 -9.22 8.27 4.02
CA CYS A 105 -8.20 7.93 4.99
C CYS A 105 -7.03 8.88 4.83
N LYS A 106 -6.35 9.16 5.93
CA LYS A 106 -5.16 10.01 5.96
C LYS A 106 -4.09 9.36 6.79
N ILE A 107 -2.87 9.40 6.28
CA ILE A 107 -1.68 9.01 7.02
C ILE A 107 -1.05 10.31 7.49
N LYS A 108 -0.78 10.39 8.78
CA LYS A 108 -0.18 11.59 9.37
C LYS A 108 1.21 11.27 9.90
N ASP A 109 2.05 12.29 9.97
CA ASP A 109 3.36 12.15 10.60
C ASP A 109 3.24 12.38 12.11
N LYS A 110 4.37 12.37 12.80
CA LYS A 110 4.43 12.56 14.25
C LYS A 110 3.93 13.93 14.68
N ASN A 111 3.94 14.89 13.79
CA ASN A 111 3.50 16.25 14.06
C ASN A 111 2.04 16.48 13.68
N GLY A 112 1.34 15.43 13.27
CA GLY A 112 -0.05 15.53 12.88
C GLY A 112 -0.27 16.06 11.47
N ILE A 113 0.77 16.17 10.68
CA ILE A 113 0.67 16.66 9.30
C ILE A 113 0.34 15.50 8.38
N ALA A 114 -0.69 15.67 7.55
CA ALA A 114 -1.09 14.66 6.60
C ALA A 114 -0.03 14.49 5.52
N ILE A 115 0.44 13.26 5.33
CA ILE A 115 1.49 12.92 4.37
C ILE A 115 1.00 11.96 3.30
N GLY A 116 -0.20 11.44 3.44
CA GLY A 116 -0.82 10.57 2.46
C GLY A 116 -2.32 10.56 2.65
N LYS A 117 -3.03 10.27 1.57
CA LYS A 117 -4.48 10.31 1.54
C LYS A 117 -5.00 9.22 0.62
N GLY A 118 -6.17 8.69 0.93
CA GLY A 118 -6.87 7.73 0.10
C GLY A 118 -8.36 7.88 0.22
N ASN A 119 -9.05 7.18 -0.64
CA ASN A 119 -10.51 7.25 -0.73
C ASN A 119 -11.11 5.86 -0.69
N LEU A 120 -12.28 5.77 -0.05
CA LEU A 120 -13.04 4.54 0.00
C LEU A 120 -13.67 4.26 -1.36
N SER A 121 -13.44 3.07 -1.87
CA SER A 121 -14.11 2.57 -3.06
C SER A 121 -14.63 1.18 -2.74
N GLY A 122 -15.94 1.01 -2.73
CA GLY A 122 -16.52 -0.21 -2.19
C GLY A 122 -16.18 -0.35 -0.71
N ARG A 123 -15.39 -1.35 -0.36
CA ARG A 123 -14.96 -1.58 1.02
C ARG A 123 -13.46 -1.42 1.20
N LEU A 124 -12.78 -0.84 0.20
CA LEU A 124 -11.33 -0.71 0.21
C LEU A 124 -10.92 0.74 0.16
N TYR A 125 -9.91 1.10 0.92
CA TYR A 125 -9.30 2.43 0.84
C TYR A 125 -8.14 2.39 -0.14
N ILE A 126 -8.29 3.11 -1.25
CA ILE A 126 -7.30 3.20 -2.31
C ILE A 126 -6.52 4.49 -2.11
N MET A 127 -5.21 4.38 -1.98
CA MET A 127 -4.36 5.54 -1.74
C MET A 127 -4.14 6.34 -3.01
N GLU A 128 -4.07 7.66 -2.88
CA GLU A 128 -3.60 8.53 -3.95
C GLU A 128 -2.09 8.46 -3.97
N ALA A 129 -1.58 7.45 -4.64
CA ALA A 129 -0.17 7.09 -4.56
C ALA A 129 0.30 6.49 -5.87
N ARG A 130 1.60 6.61 -6.10
CA ARG A 130 2.25 6.14 -7.30
C ARG A 130 3.59 5.53 -6.95
N THR A 131 3.84 4.32 -7.41
CA THR A 131 5.13 3.67 -7.19
C THR A 131 6.15 4.26 -8.15
N GLN A 132 7.35 4.53 -7.64
CA GLN A 132 8.48 4.90 -8.50
C GLN A 132 9.12 3.65 -9.07
N PHE A 133 9.32 3.64 -10.38
CA PHE A 133 10.10 2.58 -11.03
C PHE A 133 10.51 2.95 -12.44
#